data_19541b3135ed01cee326ff04b1527c30
#
_entry.id   19541b3135ed01cee326ff04b1527c30
#
_cell.length_a   1.000
_cell.length_b   1.000
_cell.length_c   1.000
_cell.angle_alpha   90.00
_cell.angle_beta   90.00
_cell.angle_gamma   90.00
#
_symmetry.space_group_name_H-M   'P 1'
#
loop_
_entity.id
_entity.type
_entity.pdbx_description
1 polymer ?
#
loop_
_entity_poly.entity_id
_entity_poly.type
_entity_poly.pdbx_seq_one_letter_code
_entity_poly.pdbx_strand_id
1 'polypeptide(L)'
;MLQPSTRERRDGEGGFTLIELLIVIVILGVLAAVVVFAVGGITDKGKASACKSDLKTVETAQEAYYAGSNLGNGTYATNVAALVTAKLLRSAPNGSGYTITTTNTGVVTANPANCAGL
;
A
#
# COMPACT_ATOMS: atom_id res chain seq x y z
N MET A 1 4.34 -56.35 25.61
CA MET A 1 3.67 -55.99 25.02
C MET A 1 3.54 -54.66 24.56
N LEU A 2 3.84 -53.68 24.85
CA LEU A 2 3.52 -52.40 24.50
C LEU A 2 4.52 -51.67 23.72
N GLN A 3 5.73 -51.91 23.88
CA GLN A 3 6.76 -51.15 23.30
C GLN A 3 6.80 -51.17 21.83
N PRO A 4 6.53 -52.27 21.18
CA PRO A 4 6.56 -52.27 19.74
C PRO A 4 5.60 -51.27 19.14
N SER A 5 4.47 -51.16 19.75
CA SER A 5 3.51 -50.24 19.22
C SER A 5 3.99 -48.83 19.29
N THR A 6 4.79 -48.54 20.26
CA THR A 6 5.31 -47.20 20.38
C THR A 6 6.17 -46.82 19.22
N ARG A 7 6.97 -47.72 18.77
CA ARG A 7 7.82 -47.42 17.67
C ARG A 7 7.10 -47.26 16.40
N GLU A 8 6.11 -48.05 16.20
CA GLU A 8 5.34 -47.93 15.03
C GLU A 8 4.69 -46.60 14.90
N ARG A 9 4.23 -46.15 16.01
CA ARG A 9 3.59 -44.85 16.01
C ARG A 9 4.49 -43.80 15.54
N ARG A 10 5.72 -43.86 15.95
CA ARG A 10 6.66 -42.89 15.55
C ARG A 10 6.86 -42.86 14.06
N ASP A 11 6.88 -44.02 13.44
CA ASP A 11 7.02 -44.04 12.01
C ASP A 11 5.85 -43.43 11.31
N GLY A 12 4.65 -43.60 11.79
CA GLY A 12 3.49 -43.04 11.16
C GLY A 12 3.34 -41.57 11.40
N GLU A 13 3.81 -41.09 12.54
CA GLU A 13 3.56 -39.74 12.88
C GLU A 13 4.68 -38.81 12.55
N GLY A 14 5.86 -39.17 12.88
CA GLY A 14 6.96 -38.26 12.72
C GLY A 14 7.95 -38.69 11.68
N GLY A 15 7.66 -39.77 11.01
CA GLY A 15 8.63 -40.38 10.13
C GLY A 15 8.74 -39.71 8.78
N PHE A 16 9.21 -38.50 8.73
CA PHE A 16 9.51 -37.92 7.45
C PHE A 16 10.86 -38.38 6.95
N THR A 17 10.95 -38.64 5.67
CA THR A 17 12.23 -38.96 5.08
C THR A 17 13.02 -37.69 4.82
N LEU A 18 14.28 -37.84 4.69
CA LEU A 18 15.16 -36.73 4.39
C LEU A 18 14.80 -36.08 3.05
N ILE A 19 14.44 -36.92 2.08
CA ILE A 19 14.11 -36.40 0.78
C ILE A 19 12.78 -35.67 0.76
N GLU A 20 11.84 -36.05 1.62
CA GLU A 20 10.60 -35.31 1.73
C GLU A 20 10.84 -33.88 2.21
N LEU A 21 11.67 -33.72 3.23
CA LEU A 21 11.99 -32.40 3.71
C LEU A 21 12.78 -31.61 2.67
N LEU A 22 13.67 -32.28 1.96
CA LEU A 22 14.45 -31.61 0.94
C LEU A 22 13.54 -31.07 -0.17
N ILE A 23 12.59 -31.86 -0.63
CA ILE A 23 11.67 -31.43 -1.67
C ILE A 23 10.84 -30.24 -1.18
N VAL A 24 10.38 -30.27 0.05
CA VAL A 24 9.56 -29.22 0.60
C VAL A 24 10.32 -27.89 0.65
N ILE A 25 11.55 -27.90 1.15
CA ILE A 25 12.30 -26.65 1.23
C ILE A 25 12.70 -26.14 -0.15
N VAL A 26 12.90 -26.98 -1.12
CA VAL A 26 13.18 -26.54 -2.48
C VAL A 26 11.96 -25.88 -3.09
N ILE A 27 10.78 -26.48 -2.93
CA ILE A 27 9.55 -25.91 -3.45
C ILE A 27 9.27 -24.57 -2.77
N LEU A 28 9.42 -24.50 -1.47
CA LEU A 28 9.19 -23.24 -0.74
C LEU A 28 10.17 -22.17 -1.18
N GLY A 29 11.42 -22.52 -1.42
CA GLY A 29 12.42 -21.59 -1.88
C GLY A 29 12.09 -21.01 -3.26
N VAL A 30 11.64 -21.85 -4.17
CA VAL A 30 11.28 -21.40 -5.51
C VAL A 30 10.05 -20.48 -5.45
N LEU A 31 9.04 -20.87 -4.67
CA LEU A 31 7.84 -20.06 -4.54
C LEU A 31 8.15 -18.72 -3.88
N ALA A 32 9.00 -18.72 -2.86
CA ALA A 32 9.39 -17.50 -2.20
C ALA A 32 10.11 -16.54 -3.16
N ALA A 33 10.98 -17.07 -3.99
CA ALA A 33 11.71 -16.26 -4.96
C ALA A 33 10.75 -15.60 -5.95
N VAL A 34 9.78 -16.34 -6.44
CA VAL A 34 8.80 -15.82 -7.39
C VAL A 34 7.95 -14.73 -6.75
N VAL A 35 7.51 -14.94 -5.52
CA VAL A 35 6.69 -13.98 -4.80
C VAL A 35 7.45 -12.67 -4.56
N VAL A 36 8.70 -12.77 -4.11
CA VAL A 36 9.50 -11.58 -3.85
C VAL A 36 9.67 -10.75 -5.11
N PHE A 37 9.91 -11.42 -6.23
CA PHE A 37 10.10 -10.74 -7.49
C PHE A 37 8.80 -10.06 -7.95
N ALA A 38 7.68 -10.75 -7.81
CA ALA A 38 6.37 -10.23 -8.20
C ALA A 38 5.96 -9.05 -7.34
N VAL A 39 6.17 -9.15 -6.03
CA VAL A 39 5.78 -8.09 -5.10
C VAL A 39 6.60 -6.82 -5.34
N GLY A 40 7.87 -6.96 -5.70
CA GLY A 40 8.70 -5.80 -6.00
C GLY A 40 8.13 -4.95 -7.13
N GLY A 41 7.69 -5.58 -8.21
CA GLY A 41 7.09 -4.87 -9.33
C GLY A 41 5.73 -4.26 -8.98
N ILE A 42 4.95 -4.95 -8.18
CA ILE A 42 3.64 -4.44 -7.75
C ILE A 42 3.80 -3.24 -6.84
N THR A 43 4.82 -3.24 -5.99
CA THR A 43 5.04 -2.13 -5.08
C THR A 43 5.32 -0.84 -5.83
N ASP A 44 6.12 -0.89 -6.89
CA ASP A 44 6.41 0.30 -7.68
C ASP A 44 5.16 0.83 -8.37
N LYS A 45 4.35 -0.06 -8.96
CA LYS A 45 3.09 0.35 -9.57
C LYS A 45 2.11 0.85 -8.52
N GLY A 46 2.16 0.28 -7.33
CA GLY A 46 1.32 0.70 -6.23
C GLY A 46 1.59 2.13 -5.80
N LYS A 47 2.85 2.55 -5.80
CA LYS A 47 3.20 3.92 -5.46
C LYS A 47 2.61 4.91 -6.45
N ALA A 48 2.73 4.61 -7.74
CA ALA A 48 2.17 5.48 -8.77
C ALA A 48 0.65 5.57 -8.65
N SER A 49 -0.01 4.45 -8.40
CA SER A 49 -1.46 4.42 -8.23
C SER A 49 -1.89 5.18 -6.99
N ALA A 50 -1.17 5.01 -5.88
CA ALA A 50 -1.46 5.72 -4.65
C ALA A 50 -1.30 7.23 -4.83
N CYS A 51 -0.27 7.66 -5.52
CA CYS A 51 -0.04 9.06 -5.81
C CYS A 51 -1.19 9.65 -6.63
N LYS A 52 -1.63 8.95 -7.67
CA LYS A 52 -2.75 9.41 -8.49
C LYS A 52 -4.06 9.44 -7.71
N SER A 53 -4.26 8.47 -6.85
CA SER A 53 -5.44 8.43 -5.99
C SER A 53 -5.44 9.60 -5.01
N ASP A 54 -4.30 9.88 -4.41
CA ASP A 54 -4.18 11.00 -3.48
C ASP A 54 -4.37 12.34 -4.19
N LEU A 55 -3.86 12.45 -5.40
CA LEU A 55 -4.06 13.64 -6.22
C LEU A 55 -5.56 13.89 -6.43
N LYS A 56 -6.29 12.87 -6.81
CA LYS A 56 -7.73 12.95 -7.01
C LYS A 56 -8.47 13.27 -5.71
N THR A 57 -8.03 12.70 -4.61
CA THR A 57 -8.64 12.95 -3.32
C THR A 57 -8.51 14.41 -2.93
N VAL A 58 -7.35 15.01 -3.13
CA VAL A 58 -7.12 16.43 -2.84
C VAL A 58 -7.93 17.30 -3.79
N GLU A 59 -8.02 16.95 -5.07
CA GLU A 59 -8.84 17.68 -6.01
C GLU A 59 -10.31 17.69 -5.56
N THR A 60 -10.83 16.53 -5.15
CA THR A 60 -12.20 16.43 -4.67
C THR A 60 -12.40 17.25 -3.39
N ALA A 61 -11.43 17.21 -2.48
CA ALA A 61 -11.50 17.99 -1.25
C ALA A 61 -11.49 19.49 -1.53
N GLN A 62 -10.73 19.92 -2.53
CA GLN A 62 -10.71 21.33 -2.93
C GLN A 62 -12.07 21.76 -3.48
N GLU A 63 -12.71 20.93 -4.28
CA GLU A 63 -14.03 21.25 -4.79
C GLU A 63 -15.05 21.33 -3.67
N ALA A 64 -14.96 20.42 -2.71
CA ALA A 64 -15.85 20.46 -1.54
C ALA A 64 -15.61 21.70 -0.69
N TYR A 65 -14.36 22.11 -0.54
CA TYR A 65 -14.01 23.32 0.18
C TYR A 65 -14.59 24.55 -0.52
N TYR A 66 -14.42 24.62 -1.83
CA TYR A 66 -14.92 25.72 -2.64
C TYR A 66 -16.45 25.85 -2.52
N ALA A 67 -17.15 24.72 -2.56
CA ALA A 67 -18.60 24.70 -2.54
C ALA A 67 -19.20 24.89 -1.14
N GLY A 68 -18.42 24.71 -0.09
CA GLY A 68 -18.92 24.78 1.27
C GLY A 68 -19.16 26.20 1.73
N SER A 69 -20.38 26.51 2.17
CA SER A 69 -20.73 27.87 2.62
C SER A 69 -19.98 28.26 3.87
N ASN A 70 -19.62 27.31 4.72
CA ASN A 70 -18.86 27.56 5.93
C ASN A 70 -17.37 27.30 5.76
N LEU A 71 -16.93 27.07 4.53
CA LEU A 71 -15.55 26.78 4.22
C LEU A 71 -15.03 27.89 3.30
N GLY A 72 -14.72 27.55 2.05
CA GLY A 72 -14.20 28.50 1.12
C GLY A 72 -15.21 29.48 0.56
N ASN A 73 -16.45 29.02 0.43
CA ASN A 73 -17.54 29.84 -0.09
C ASN A 73 -17.16 30.58 -1.39
N GLY A 74 -16.69 29.81 -2.35
CA GLY A 74 -16.25 30.34 -3.63
C GLY A 74 -14.76 30.60 -3.71
N THR A 75 -13.99 30.13 -2.73
CA THR A 75 -12.53 30.17 -2.77
C THR A 75 -11.94 28.82 -2.44
N TYR A 76 -10.79 28.54 -2.99
CA TYR A 76 -10.11 27.27 -2.71
C TYR A 76 -9.19 27.41 -1.50
N ALA A 77 -8.91 26.29 -0.86
CA ALA A 77 -7.98 26.26 0.26
C ALA A 77 -6.57 26.60 -0.22
N THR A 78 -5.81 27.28 0.61
CA THR A 78 -4.46 27.74 0.24
C THR A 78 -3.45 26.60 0.22
N ASN A 79 -3.69 25.55 0.98
CA ASN A 79 -2.78 24.42 1.03
C ASN A 79 -3.53 23.18 1.53
N VAL A 80 -2.83 22.04 1.53
CA VAL A 80 -3.41 20.78 1.97
C VAL A 80 -3.76 20.82 3.45
N ALA A 81 -2.97 21.52 4.26
CA ALA A 81 -3.21 21.62 5.70
C ALA A 81 -4.55 22.28 5.99
N ALA A 82 -4.97 23.26 5.19
CA ALA A 82 -6.27 23.88 5.34
C ALA A 82 -7.41 22.89 5.09
N LEU A 83 -7.23 21.96 4.16
CA LEU A 83 -8.22 20.92 3.89
C LEU A 83 -8.31 19.93 5.05
N VAL A 84 -7.20 19.64 5.68
CA VAL A 84 -7.18 18.77 6.87
C VAL A 84 -7.89 19.46 8.03
N THR A 85 -7.61 20.74 8.24
CA THR A 85 -8.25 21.53 9.29
C THR A 85 -9.76 21.60 9.06
N ALA A 86 -10.19 21.71 7.82
CA ALA A 86 -11.61 21.75 7.47
C ALA A 86 -12.26 20.35 7.53
N LYS A 87 -11.51 19.33 7.89
CA LYS A 87 -11.97 17.94 8.01
C LYS A 87 -12.46 17.33 6.70
N LEU A 88 -12.02 17.88 5.59
CA LEU A 88 -12.28 17.30 4.28
C LEU A 88 -11.25 16.22 3.95
N LEU A 89 -10.09 16.28 4.58
CA LEU A 89 -9.08 15.25 4.54
C LEU A 89 -8.77 14.82 5.96
N ARG A 90 -8.55 13.53 6.15
CA ARG A 90 -8.20 13.01 7.47
C ARG A 90 -6.77 13.39 7.83
N SER A 91 -5.89 13.37 6.86
CA SER A 91 -4.48 13.72 7.03
C SER A 91 -3.94 14.14 5.68
N ALA A 92 -2.79 14.81 5.68
CA ALA A 92 -2.13 15.18 4.45
C ALA A 92 -1.69 13.90 3.72
N PRO A 93 -2.07 13.73 2.45
CA PRO A 93 -1.71 12.53 1.71
C PRO A 93 -0.28 12.64 1.22
N ASN A 94 0.62 12.05 1.98
CA ASN A 94 2.02 11.95 1.62
C ASN A 94 2.39 10.49 1.57
N GLY A 95 2.82 10.04 0.43
CA GLY A 95 3.25 8.68 0.26
C GLY A 95 4.76 8.57 0.22
N SER A 96 5.21 7.35 0.02
CA SER A 96 6.62 7.07 -0.12
C SER A 96 7.09 7.57 -1.49
N GLY A 97 7.91 8.62 -1.49
CA GLY A 97 8.50 9.13 -2.70
C GLY A 97 7.69 10.17 -3.45
N TYR A 98 6.57 10.64 -2.88
CA TYR A 98 5.80 11.70 -3.51
C TYR A 98 5.16 12.63 -2.49
N THR A 99 4.78 13.82 -2.94
CA THR A 99 4.04 14.78 -2.13
C THR A 99 2.93 15.40 -3.00
N ILE A 100 1.82 15.75 -2.36
CA ILE A 100 0.70 16.40 -3.03
C ILE A 100 0.58 17.81 -2.45
N THR A 101 0.49 18.82 -3.32
CA THR A 101 0.33 20.19 -2.89
C THR A 101 -0.82 20.83 -3.65
N THR A 102 -1.38 21.89 -3.07
CA THR A 102 -2.43 22.64 -3.72
C THR A 102 -2.26 24.12 -3.43
N THR A 103 -2.91 24.95 -4.23
CA THR A 103 -2.84 26.40 -4.12
C THR A 103 -4.25 26.98 -4.05
N ASN A 104 -4.33 28.25 -3.70
CA ASN A 104 -5.61 28.96 -3.58
C ASN A 104 -6.30 29.16 -4.93
N THR A 105 -5.69 28.75 -6.03
CA THR A 105 -6.34 28.76 -7.34
C THR A 105 -7.01 27.43 -7.65
N GLY A 106 -6.93 26.49 -6.72
CA GLY A 106 -7.55 25.18 -6.91
C GLY A 106 -6.68 24.19 -7.67
N VAL A 107 -5.47 24.58 -8.03
CA VAL A 107 -4.56 23.69 -8.73
C VAL A 107 -3.96 22.70 -7.74
N VAL A 108 -4.03 21.41 -8.06
CA VAL A 108 -3.45 20.35 -7.24
C VAL A 108 -2.34 19.71 -8.05
N THR A 109 -1.18 19.59 -7.46
CA THR A 109 -0.01 19.03 -8.15
C THR A 109 0.63 17.95 -7.30
N ALA A 110 1.24 17.01 -7.98
CA ALA A 110 2.03 15.96 -7.35
C ALA A 110 3.50 16.18 -7.70
N ASN A 111 4.37 15.86 -6.78
CA ASN A 111 5.81 15.87 -7.01
C ASN A 111 6.35 14.48 -6.69
N PRO A 112 6.84 13.74 -7.66
CA PRO A 112 7.11 14.14 -9.05
C PRO A 112 5.84 14.41 -9.85
N ALA A 113 5.98 15.26 -10.86
CA ALA A 113 4.84 15.74 -11.64
C ALA A 113 4.02 14.61 -12.21
N ASN A 114 2.70 14.67 -11.99
CA ASN A 114 1.76 13.65 -12.44
C ASN A 114 2.11 12.26 -11.96
N CYS A 115 2.81 12.16 -10.84
CA CYS A 115 3.23 10.87 -10.25
C CYS A 115 4.14 10.07 -11.18
N ALA A 116 4.89 10.75 -12.01
CA ALA A 116 5.78 10.07 -12.96
C ALA A 116 7.04 9.58 -12.25
N GLY A 117 7.54 8.43 -12.69
CA GLY A 117 8.78 7.90 -12.16
C GLY A 117 8.67 7.16 -10.84
N LEU A 118 7.44 6.87 -10.41
CA LEU A 118 7.23 6.11 -9.18
C LEU A 118 7.06 4.63 -9.45
#